data_298b977dbcf56860ad023f6f0e68ab6a
#
_entry.id   298b977dbcf56860ad023f6f0e68ab6a
#
_cell.length_a   1.000
_cell.length_b   1.000
_cell.length_c   1.000
_cell.angle_alpha   90.00
_cell.angle_beta   90.00
_cell.angle_gamma   90.00
#
_symmetry.space_group_name_H-M   'P 1'
#
loop_
_entity.id
_entity.type
_entity.pdbx_description
1 polymer ?
#
loop_
_entity_poly.entity_id
_entity_poly.type
_entity_poly.pdbx_seq_one_letter_code
_entity_poly.pdbx_strand_id
1 'polypeptide(L)'
;MKVMTIVGTRPEIIKLAQTIKELDKFTNQVLVHTGQNFDYELNEIFFKDLGIRKPNYFLNAVGESLAQTIGNIIAKSDEVMAKESPDAILLYGDTNSCLSVISAKRRKIPIFHMEAGNRCFDQRVPEEINRKIVDHLADINLVITEHARRYLIREGISQETIIKIGS
;
A
#
# COMPACT_ATOMS: atom_id res chain seq x y z
N MET A 1 -17.84 -7.73 2.05
CA MET A 1 -16.80 -7.04 1.26
C MET A 1 -15.44 -7.60 1.68
N LYS A 2 -14.60 -7.99 0.73
CA LYS A 2 -13.22 -8.48 0.97
C LYS A 2 -12.24 -7.35 0.63
N VAL A 3 -11.44 -6.93 1.61
CA VAL A 3 -10.43 -5.88 1.44
C VAL A 3 -9.05 -6.48 1.58
N MET A 4 -8.15 -6.21 0.63
CA MET A 4 -6.75 -6.61 0.71
C MET A 4 -5.90 -5.41 1.12
N THR A 5 -5.16 -5.53 2.23
CA THR A 5 -4.20 -4.54 2.69
C THR A 5 -2.79 -5.06 2.42
N ILE A 6 -1.98 -4.29 1.70
CA ILE A 6 -0.60 -4.69 1.34
C ILE A 6 0.37 -3.78 2.06
N VAL A 7 1.30 -4.38 2.79
CA VAL A 7 2.36 -3.71 3.56
C VAL A 7 3.71 -4.40 3.30
N GLY A 8 4.81 -3.72 3.53
CA GLY A 8 6.14 -4.31 3.33
C GLY A 8 7.18 -3.81 4.31
N THR A 9 6.88 -2.76 5.07
CA THR A 9 7.81 -2.14 6.00
C THR A 9 7.16 -1.87 7.36
N ARG A 10 8.00 -1.74 8.39
CA ARG A 10 7.54 -1.42 9.76
C ARG A 10 6.75 -0.12 9.85
N PRO A 11 7.19 0.99 9.23
CA PRO A 11 6.42 2.23 9.26
C PRO A 11 5.00 2.07 8.72
N GLU A 12 4.80 1.33 7.65
CA GLU A 12 3.46 1.04 7.09
C GLU A 12 2.59 0.29 8.11
N ILE A 13 3.14 -0.76 8.73
CA ILE A 13 2.43 -1.57 9.73
C ILE A 13 2.04 -0.71 10.93
N ILE A 14 2.96 0.10 11.46
CA ILE A 14 2.71 0.98 12.60
C ILE A 14 1.59 1.97 12.27
N LYS A 15 1.69 2.63 11.13
CA LYS A 15 0.73 3.65 10.69
C LYS A 15 -0.65 3.06 10.40
N LEU A 16 -0.70 1.87 9.82
CA LEU A 16 -1.94 1.18 9.51
C LEU A 16 -2.51 0.35 10.68
N ALA A 17 -1.84 0.26 11.82
CA ALA A 17 -2.22 -0.64 12.91
C ALA A 17 -3.70 -0.53 13.30
N GLN A 18 -4.20 0.69 13.50
CA GLN A 18 -5.59 0.90 13.87
C GLN A 18 -6.54 0.64 12.69
N THR A 19 -6.16 1.06 11.49
CA THR A 19 -6.94 0.80 10.28
C THR A 19 -7.11 -0.69 10.02
N ILE A 20 -6.04 -1.48 10.18
CA ILE A 20 -6.07 -2.95 10.06
C ILE A 20 -7.05 -3.54 11.08
N LYS A 21 -6.99 -3.11 12.34
CA LYS A 21 -7.91 -3.58 13.38
C LYS A 21 -9.38 -3.26 13.06
N GLU A 22 -9.65 -2.06 12.55
CA GLU A 22 -10.99 -1.67 12.19
C GLU A 22 -11.49 -2.44 10.95
N LEU A 23 -10.64 -2.63 9.95
CA LEU A 23 -11.00 -3.43 8.78
C LEU A 23 -11.29 -4.90 9.15
N ASP A 24 -10.56 -5.48 10.09
CA ASP A 24 -10.83 -6.85 10.59
C ASP A 24 -12.21 -6.99 11.26
N LYS A 25 -12.75 -5.90 11.83
CA LYS A 25 -14.10 -5.92 12.45
C LYS A 25 -15.23 -5.87 11.43
N PHE A 26 -15.02 -5.14 10.32
CA PHE A 26 -16.11 -4.80 9.40
C PHE A 26 -16.00 -5.44 8.03
N THR A 27 -14.87 -6.08 7.72
CA THR A 27 -14.60 -6.67 6.41
C THR A 27 -13.97 -8.06 6.53
N ASN A 28 -13.99 -8.81 5.43
CA ASN A 28 -13.12 -9.97 5.28
C ASN A 28 -11.75 -9.48 4.79
N GLN A 29 -10.89 -9.09 5.75
CA GLN A 29 -9.60 -8.52 5.41
C GLN A 29 -8.56 -9.61 5.08
N VAL A 30 -7.86 -9.43 3.97
CA VAL A 30 -6.67 -10.19 3.57
C VAL A 30 -5.45 -9.29 3.77
N LEU A 31 -4.64 -9.57 4.79
CA LEU A 31 -3.41 -8.83 5.06
C LEU A 31 -2.23 -9.53 4.36
N VAL A 32 -1.53 -8.79 3.51
CA VAL A 32 -0.39 -9.27 2.71
C VAL A 32 0.86 -8.49 3.10
N HIS A 33 1.94 -9.19 3.43
CA HIS A 33 3.25 -8.60 3.67
C HIS A 33 4.21 -8.95 2.54
N THR A 34 4.81 -7.95 1.89
CA THR A 34 5.69 -8.18 0.74
C THR A 34 7.05 -8.79 1.09
N GLY A 35 7.48 -8.65 2.34
CA GLY A 35 8.75 -9.23 2.81
C GLY A 35 9.97 -8.42 2.42
N GLN A 36 9.85 -7.09 2.26
CA GLN A 36 11.00 -6.22 1.93
C GLN A 36 12.11 -6.21 2.98
N ASN A 37 11.79 -6.48 4.25
CA ASN A 37 12.76 -6.59 5.33
C ASN A 37 12.93 -8.05 5.74
N PHE A 38 14.15 -8.54 5.77
CA PHE A 38 14.56 -9.94 5.95
C PHE A 38 14.19 -10.57 7.31
N ASP A 39 13.86 -9.78 8.34
CA ASP A 39 13.66 -10.30 9.70
C ASP A 39 12.19 -10.67 9.96
N TYR A 40 11.85 -11.93 9.64
CA TYR A 40 10.55 -12.50 9.98
C TYR A 40 10.28 -12.47 11.50
N GLU A 41 11.27 -12.82 12.33
CA GLU A 41 11.14 -12.85 13.79
C GLU A 41 10.92 -11.44 14.38
N LEU A 42 11.61 -10.44 13.88
CA LEU A 42 11.38 -9.05 14.28
C LEU A 42 10.01 -8.54 13.84
N ASN A 43 9.48 -9.02 12.71
CA ASN A 43 8.14 -8.67 12.26
C ASN A 43 7.06 -9.31 13.15
N GLU A 44 7.22 -10.55 13.62
CA GLU A 44 6.25 -11.19 14.54
C GLU A 44 6.08 -10.43 15.85
N ILE A 45 7.17 -9.95 16.44
CA ILE A 45 7.15 -9.15 17.66
C ILE A 45 6.33 -7.88 17.42
N PHE A 46 6.53 -7.20 16.29
CA PHE A 46 5.80 -5.99 15.94
C PHE A 46 4.29 -6.22 15.81
N PHE A 47 3.87 -7.28 15.15
CA PHE A 47 2.44 -7.60 15.02
C PHE A 47 1.81 -7.84 16.40
N LYS A 48 2.51 -8.56 17.28
CA LYS A 48 2.06 -8.84 18.64
C LYS A 48 1.98 -7.58 19.50
N ASP A 49 3.02 -6.73 19.48
CA ASP A 49 3.08 -5.50 20.27
C ASP A 49 2.02 -4.48 19.83
N LEU A 50 1.74 -4.41 18.54
CA LEU A 50 0.68 -3.57 17.99
C LEU A 50 -0.72 -4.20 18.15
N GLY A 51 -0.81 -5.43 18.62
CA GLY A 51 -2.07 -6.16 18.78
C GLY A 51 -2.78 -6.41 17.44
N ILE A 52 -2.01 -6.64 16.38
CA ILE A 52 -2.50 -6.95 15.04
C ILE A 52 -2.24 -8.43 14.77
N ARG A 53 -3.14 -9.07 14.02
CA ARG A 53 -2.94 -10.45 13.60
C ARG A 53 -1.79 -10.59 12.60
N LYS A 54 -1.25 -11.80 12.47
CA LYS A 54 -0.26 -12.13 11.44
C LYS A 54 -0.86 -11.93 10.04
N PRO A 55 -0.04 -11.58 9.04
CA PRO A 55 -0.46 -11.54 7.65
C PRO A 55 -0.98 -12.90 7.17
N ASN A 56 -1.99 -12.87 6.30
CA ASN A 56 -2.46 -14.07 5.60
C ASN A 56 -1.42 -14.60 4.62
N TYR A 57 -0.64 -13.69 4.03
CA TYR A 57 0.40 -13.98 3.05
C TYR A 57 1.68 -13.22 3.36
N PHE A 58 2.80 -13.92 3.28
CA PHE A 58 4.15 -13.34 3.34
C PHE A 58 4.85 -13.67 2.02
N LEU A 59 5.07 -12.67 1.16
CA LEU A 59 5.44 -12.90 -0.23
C LEU A 59 6.92 -13.25 -0.43
N ASN A 60 7.80 -12.92 0.51
CA ASN A 60 9.26 -13.07 0.32
C ASN A 60 9.69 -12.50 -1.04
N ALA A 61 9.37 -11.23 -1.29
CA ALA A 61 9.55 -10.62 -2.60
C ALA A 61 10.97 -10.11 -2.86
N VAL A 62 11.87 -10.16 -1.88
CA VAL A 62 13.25 -9.71 -2.05
C VAL A 62 13.94 -10.53 -3.14
N GLY A 63 14.58 -9.84 -4.06
CA GLY A 63 15.38 -10.41 -5.14
C GLY A 63 16.84 -9.97 -5.03
N GLU A 64 17.66 -10.40 -5.97
CA GLU A 64 19.10 -10.07 -6.03
C GLU A 64 19.36 -8.60 -6.40
N SER A 65 18.37 -7.92 -6.98
CA SER A 65 18.44 -6.51 -7.33
C SER A 65 17.14 -5.79 -6.95
N LEU A 66 17.19 -4.45 -6.92
CA LEU A 66 16.00 -3.62 -6.70
C LEU A 66 14.93 -3.87 -7.76
N ALA A 67 15.32 -3.95 -9.03
CA ALA A 67 14.41 -4.23 -10.13
C ALA A 67 13.73 -5.59 -10.00
N GLN A 68 14.48 -6.61 -9.59
CA GLN A 68 13.94 -7.93 -9.34
C GLN A 68 12.99 -7.94 -8.13
N THR A 69 13.33 -7.24 -7.06
CA THR A 69 12.45 -7.07 -5.90
C THR A 69 11.13 -6.43 -6.31
N ILE A 70 11.16 -5.35 -7.08
CA ILE A 70 9.96 -4.68 -7.60
C ILE A 70 9.15 -5.64 -8.48
N GLY A 71 9.81 -6.34 -9.41
CA GLY A 71 9.16 -7.33 -10.27
C GLY A 71 8.49 -8.45 -9.47
N ASN A 72 9.18 -8.96 -8.43
CA ASN A 72 8.63 -9.98 -7.54
C ASN A 72 7.42 -9.47 -6.73
N ILE A 73 7.45 -8.22 -6.24
CA ILE A 73 6.31 -7.61 -5.54
C ILE A 73 5.10 -7.60 -6.46
N ILE A 74 5.24 -7.12 -7.68
CA ILE A 74 4.16 -7.04 -8.67
C ILE A 74 3.63 -8.44 -8.98
N ALA A 75 4.50 -9.39 -9.34
CA ALA A 75 4.11 -10.73 -9.73
C ALA A 75 3.43 -11.51 -8.61
N LYS A 76 4.06 -11.56 -7.42
CA LYS A 76 3.52 -12.32 -6.28
C LYS A 76 2.26 -11.69 -5.71
N SER A 77 2.14 -10.36 -5.73
CA SER A 77 0.88 -9.69 -5.36
C SER A 77 -0.23 -10.01 -6.35
N ASP A 78 0.08 -10.10 -7.63
CA ASP A 78 -0.87 -10.48 -8.68
C ASP A 78 -1.43 -11.89 -8.46
N GLU A 79 -0.58 -12.85 -8.09
CA GLU A 79 -0.99 -14.22 -7.77
C GLU A 79 -1.97 -14.26 -6.59
N VAL A 80 -1.69 -13.48 -5.53
CA VAL A 80 -2.58 -13.40 -4.36
C VAL A 80 -3.89 -12.70 -4.73
N MET A 81 -3.86 -11.63 -5.53
CA MET A 81 -5.06 -10.96 -6.02
C MET A 81 -5.92 -11.89 -6.88
N ALA A 82 -5.30 -12.72 -7.73
CA ALA A 82 -6.01 -13.73 -8.52
C ALA A 82 -6.73 -14.75 -7.64
N LYS A 83 -6.05 -15.24 -6.61
CA LYS A 83 -6.57 -16.25 -5.69
C LYS A 83 -7.68 -15.71 -4.79
N GLU A 84 -7.47 -14.54 -4.22
CA GLU A 84 -8.38 -13.96 -3.21
C GLU A 84 -9.54 -13.18 -3.83
N SER A 85 -9.38 -12.66 -5.04
CA SER A 85 -10.39 -11.83 -5.72
C SER A 85 -10.97 -10.74 -4.80
N PRO A 86 -10.14 -9.81 -4.28
CA PRO A 86 -10.63 -8.80 -3.35
C PRO A 86 -11.52 -7.78 -4.06
N ASP A 87 -12.50 -7.24 -3.30
CA ASP A 87 -13.39 -6.18 -3.77
C ASP A 87 -12.67 -4.80 -3.79
N ALA A 88 -11.63 -4.63 -2.97
CA ALA A 88 -10.83 -3.41 -2.90
C ALA A 88 -9.43 -3.68 -2.34
N ILE A 89 -8.48 -2.78 -2.66
CA ILE A 89 -7.12 -2.80 -2.13
C ILE A 89 -6.84 -1.52 -1.38
N LEU A 90 -6.20 -1.64 -0.21
CA LEU A 90 -5.65 -0.54 0.57
C LEU A 90 -4.12 -0.57 0.50
N LEU A 91 -3.54 0.56 0.10
CA LEU A 91 -2.10 0.83 0.09
C LEU A 91 -1.79 2.03 0.99
N TYR A 92 -0.59 2.07 1.55
CA TYR A 92 -0.13 3.16 2.40
C TYR A 92 1.26 3.65 1.97
N GLY A 93 1.41 4.97 1.80
CA GLY A 93 2.69 5.61 1.55
C GLY A 93 3.28 5.32 0.18
N ASP A 94 4.60 5.12 0.13
CA ASP A 94 5.38 5.19 -1.09
C ASP A 94 6.51 4.16 -1.20
N THR A 95 6.48 3.13 -0.38
CA THR A 95 7.47 2.04 -0.46
C THR A 95 7.28 1.21 -1.73
N ASN A 96 8.25 0.34 -2.03
CA ASN A 96 8.11 -0.54 -3.21
C ASN A 96 6.89 -1.48 -3.11
N SER A 97 6.39 -1.78 -1.91
CA SER A 97 5.17 -2.58 -1.72
C SER A 97 3.97 -1.98 -2.44
N CYS A 98 3.92 -0.63 -2.51
CA CYS A 98 2.85 0.09 -3.16
C CYS A 98 2.83 -0.10 -4.69
N LEU A 99 3.93 -0.57 -5.31
CA LEU A 99 3.97 -0.86 -6.73
C LEU A 99 3.10 -2.07 -7.14
N SER A 100 2.59 -2.84 -6.18
CA SER A 100 1.49 -3.79 -6.37
C SER A 100 0.23 -3.13 -6.96
N VAL A 101 0.13 -1.79 -6.88
CA VAL A 101 -0.91 -0.98 -7.53
C VAL A 101 -1.05 -1.28 -9.03
N ILE A 102 0.05 -1.63 -9.70
CA ILE A 102 0.07 -1.95 -11.14
C ILE A 102 -0.80 -3.19 -11.42
N SER A 103 -0.61 -4.26 -10.64
CA SER A 103 -1.42 -5.48 -10.75
C SER A 103 -2.89 -5.21 -10.41
N ALA A 104 -3.15 -4.50 -9.33
CA ALA A 104 -4.49 -4.13 -8.91
C ALA A 104 -5.25 -3.38 -10.01
N LYS A 105 -4.61 -2.36 -10.59
CA LYS A 105 -5.21 -1.57 -11.68
C LYS A 105 -5.49 -2.41 -12.93
N ARG A 106 -4.57 -3.31 -13.30
CA ARG A 106 -4.75 -4.23 -14.43
C ARG A 106 -5.91 -5.21 -14.21
N ARG A 107 -6.13 -5.60 -12.97
CA ARG A 107 -7.26 -6.46 -12.57
C ARG A 107 -8.57 -5.71 -12.34
N LYS A 108 -8.57 -4.38 -12.50
CA LYS A 108 -9.74 -3.50 -12.27
C LYS A 108 -10.28 -3.60 -10.84
N ILE A 109 -9.40 -3.85 -9.87
CA ILE A 109 -9.73 -3.84 -8.45
C ILE A 109 -9.64 -2.40 -7.96
N PRO A 110 -10.69 -1.84 -7.31
CA PRO A 110 -10.66 -0.50 -6.73
C PRO A 110 -9.51 -0.32 -5.74
N ILE A 111 -8.78 0.80 -5.87
CA ILE A 111 -7.55 1.07 -5.13
C ILE A 111 -7.74 2.32 -4.27
N PHE A 112 -7.51 2.16 -2.96
CA PHE A 112 -7.46 3.23 -1.98
C PHE A 112 -6.02 3.44 -1.55
N HIS A 113 -5.52 4.66 -1.72
CA HIS A 113 -4.14 5.02 -1.34
C HIS A 113 -4.14 6.01 -0.18
N MET A 114 -3.66 5.58 0.99
CA MET A 114 -3.46 6.43 2.17
C MET A 114 -2.09 7.10 2.15
N GLU A 115 -1.99 8.28 2.74
CA GLU A 115 -0.82 9.17 2.72
C GLU A 115 -0.48 9.67 1.30
N ALA A 116 -1.50 9.76 0.46
CA ALA A 116 -1.38 10.21 -0.93
C ALA A 116 -0.97 11.69 -1.05
N GLY A 117 -0.35 12.04 -2.16
CA GLY A 117 -0.08 13.43 -2.54
C GLY A 117 1.12 14.09 -1.88
N ASN A 118 1.93 13.35 -1.12
CA ASN A 118 3.21 13.87 -0.62
C ASN A 118 4.18 14.09 -1.79
N ARG A 119 4.94 15.20 -1.76
CA ARG A 119 5.94 15.54 -2.78
C ARG A 119 7.18 16.13 -2.12
N CYS A 120 8.36 15.65 -2.53
CA CYS A 120 9.64 16.29 -2.23
C CYS A 120 10.23 17.00 -3.45
N PHE A 121 9.66 16.79 -4.64
CA PHE A 121 10.09 17.38 -5.92
C PHE A 121 11.52 17.02 -6.34
N ASP A 122 12.08 15.95 -5.77
CA ASP A 122 13.40 15.43 -6.10
C ASP A 122 13.29 13.97 -6.56
N GLN A 123 13.40 13.73 -7.86
CA GLN A 123 13.29 12.39 -8.44
C GLN A 123 14.51 11.48 -8.16
N ARG A 124 15.55 11.99 -7.51
CA ARG A 124 16.65 11.15 -7.00
C ARG A 124 16.22 10.32 -5.79
N VAL A 125 15.11 10.71 -5.16
CA VAL A 125 14.48 9.97 -4.06
C VAL A 125 13.56 8.90 -4.67
N PRO A 126 13.85 7.59 -4.46
CA PRO A 126 13.07 6.51 -5.05
C PRO A 126 11.57 6.57 -4.70
N GLU A 127 11.26 6.98 -3.48
CA GLU A 127 9.89 7.13 -3.00
C GLU A 127 9.11 8.20 -3.77
N GLU A 128 9.78 9.23 -4.31
CA GLU A 128 9.12 10.26 -5.13
C GLU A 128 8.58 9.67 -6.45
N ILE A 129 9.26 8.69 -6.99
CA ILE A 129 8.81 7.96 -8.18
C ILE A 129 7.62 7.08 -7.82
N ASN A 130 7.75 6.30 -6.75
CA ASN A 130 6.73 5.36 -6.30
C ASN A 130 5.40 6.09 -6.01
N ARG A 131 5.44 7.19 -5.24
CA ARG A 131 4.23 7.93 -4.85
C ARG A 131 3.49 8.52 -6.05
N LYS A 132 4.20 9.01 -7.05
CA LYS A 132 3.59 9.48 -8.29
C LYS A 132 2.87 8.35 -9.03
N ILE A 133 3.49 7.19 -9.14
CA ILE A 133 2.86 6.02 -9.77
C ILE A 133 1.59 5.63 -9.01
N VAL A 134 1.68 5.51 -7.69
CA VAL A 134 0.57 5.04 -6.86
C VAL A 134 -0.58 6.04 -6.86
N ASP A 135 -0.29 7.33 -6.66
CA ASP A 135 -1.31 8.40 -6.66
C ASP A 135 -2.11 8.44 -7.97
N HIS A 136 -1.43 8.31 -9.12
CA HIS A 136 -2.08 8.35 -10.43
C HIS A 136 -2.83 7.07 -10.80
N LEU A 137 -2.49 5.94 -10.20
CA LEU A 137 -3.18 4.67 -10.42
C LEU A 137 -4.30 4.41 -9.41
N ALA A 138 -4.27 5.06 -8.24
CA ALA A 138 -5.32 4.92 -7.24
C ALA A 138 -6.66 5.47 -7.74
N ASP A 139 -7.74 4.82 -7.34
CA ASP A 139 -9.10 5.29 -7.63
C ASP A 139 -9.56 6.32 -6.60
N ILE A 140 -9.12 6.17 -5.34
CA ILE A 140 -9.34 7.12 -4.25
C ILE A 140 -8.01 7.43 -3.56
N ASN A 141 -7.66 8.70 -3.49
CA ASN A 141 -6.50 9.22 -2.79
C ASN A 141 -6.90 9.81 -1.43
N LEU A 142 -6.44 9.19 -0.34
CA LEU A 142 -6.69 9.60 1.03
C LEU A 142 -5.51 10.43 1.53
N VAL A 143 -5.67 11.76 1.52
CA VAL A 143 -4.59 12.70 1.85
C VAL A 143 -4.66 13.16 3.30
N ILE A 144 -3.49 13.40 3.91
CA ILE A 144 -3.38 13.89 5.27
C ILE A 144 -3.57 15.40 5.34
N THR A 145 -3.00 16.13 4.39
CA THR A 145 -2.94 17.58 4.41
C THR A 145 -3.62 18.24 3.21
N GLU A 146 -3.99 19.51 3.35
CA GLU A 146 -4.50 20.30 2.24
C GLU A 146 -3.41 20.60 1.19
N HIS A 147 -2.13 20.62 1.58
CA HIS A 147 -1.02 20.75 0.64
C HIS A 147 -0.95 19.55 -0.31
N ALA A 148 -1.02 18.33 0.24
CA ALA A 148 -1.05 17.09 -0.54
C ALA A 148 -2.23 17.09 -1.51
N ARG A 149 -3.43 17.47 -1.05
CA ARG A 149 -4.61 17.59 -1.90
C ARG A 149 -4.38 18.53 -3.08
N ARG A 150 -3.81 19.70 -2.84
CA ARG A 150 -3.52 20.70 -3.88
C ARG A 150 -2.49 20.22 -4.89
N TYR A 151 -1.50 19.42 -4.47
CA TYR A 151 -0.53 18.82 -5.38
C TYR A 151 -1.23 17.88 -6.36
N LEU A 152 -2.05 16.97 -5.87
CA LEU A 152 -2.77 16.01 -6.70
C LEU A 152 -3.71 16.70 -7.71
N ILE A 153 -4.44 17.75 -7.29
CA ILE A 153 -5.29 18.53 -8.18
C ILE A 153 -4.47 19.18 -9.29
N ARG A 154 -3.30 19.75 -8.96
CA ARG A 154 -2.40 20.36 -9.96
C ARG A 154 -1.80 19.34 -10.92
N GLU A 155 -1.68 18.10 -10.51
CA GLU A 155 -1.23 16.98 -11.35
C GLU A 155 -2.36 16.39 -12.21
N GLY A 156 -3.58 16.94 -12.13
CA GLY A 156 -4.72 16.56 -12.96
C GLY A 156 -5.58 15.44 -12.37
N ILE A 157 -5.39 15.08 -11.11
CA ILE A 157 -6.27 14.09 -10.45
C ILE A 157 -7.59 14.77 -10.07
N SER A 158 -8.71 14.10 -10.35
CA SER A 158 -10.05 14.64 -10.07
C SER A 158 -10.23 14.94 -8.58
N GLN A 159 -10.72 16.13 -8.27
CA GLN A 159 -10.96 16.56 -6.90
C GLN A 159 -11.91 15.63 -6.13
N GLU A 160 -12.85 15.01 -6.83
CA GLU A 160 -13.85 14.10 -6.26
C GLU A 160 -13.26 12.79 -5.75
N THR A 161 -12.09 12.40 -6.29
CA THR A 161 -11.36 11.18 -5.89
C THR A 161 -10.31 11.45 -4.81
N ILE A 162 -10.22 12.68 -4.29
CA ILE A 162 -9.24 13.08 -3.27
C ILE A 162 -9.97 13.43 -1.98
N ILE A 163 -9.80 12.59 -0.95
CA ILE A 163 -10.46 12.76 0.34
C ILE A 163 -9.42 13.10 1.40
N LYS A 164 -9.60 14.25 2.08
CA LYS A 164 -8.73 14.61 3.21
C LYS A 164 -9.23 13.92 4.48
N ILE A 165 -8.40 13.06 5.04
CA ILE A 165 -8.72 12.28 6.25
C ILE A 165 -8.02 12.79 7.51
N GLY A 166 -6.96 13.60 7.37
CA GLY A 166 -6.10 13.98 8.50
C GLY A 166 -5.09 12.89 8.86
N SER A 167 -4.42 13.05 10.00
CA SER A 167 -3.43 12.10 10.54
C SER A 167 -3.97 11.39 11.77
#